data_3625064e520f1a2fb92a7ecf2af90d9a
#
_entry.id   3625064e520f1a2fb92a7ecf2af90d9a
#
_cell.length_a   1.000
_cell.length_b   1.000
_cell.length_c   1.000
_cell.angle_alpha   90.00
_cell.angle_beta   90.00
_cell.angle_gamma   90.00
#
_symmetry.space_group_name_H-M   'P 1'
#
loop_
_entity.id
_entity.type
_entity.pdbx_description
1 polymer ?
#
loop_
_entity_poly.entity_id
_entity_poly.type
_entity_poly.pdbx_seq_one_letter_code
_entity_poly.pdbx_strand_id
1 'polypeptide(L)'
;PTMGKGAANINTSSVNSDMPKPTLLAYATTKGAIANFTGGLAQMLGPKGIRVNSVAPGPIWTPLIVATMPEEEVQNFGSQTPLGRPGQPVEVAPIYVLLASDEASYISGSRYGITGGKPIL
;
A
#
# COMPACT_ATOMS: atom_id res chain seq x y z
N PRO A 1 -17.98 12.72 -6.65
CA PRO A 1 -19.17 12.96 -7.43
C PRO A 1 -19.03 12.75 -8.93
N THR A 2 -17.78 12.65 -9.45
CA THR A 2 -17.54 12.42 -10.87
C THR A 2 -17.29 10.95 -11.23
N MET A 3 -17.04 10.08 -10.25
CA MET A 3 -16.83 8.65 -10.47
C MET A 3 -18.20 7.95 -10.64
N GLY A 4 -18.29 7.15 -11.69
CA GLY A 4 -19.48 6.38 -11.97
C GLY A 4 -19.33 4.90 -11.61
N LYS A 5 -20.44 4.15 -11.80
CA LYS A 5 -20.47 2.70 -11.61
C LYS A 5 -19.35 2.02 -12.39
N GLY A 6 -18.65 1.10 -11.76
CA GLY A 6 -17.53 0.39 -12.36
C GLY A 6 -16.18 1.06 -12.11
N ALA A 7 -16.14 2.26 -11.52
CA ALA A 7 -14.89 2.93 -11.19
C ALA A 7 -14.17 2.24 -10.02
N ALA A 8 -12.87 2.42 -9.97
CA ALA A 8 -12.04 1.92 -8.88
C ALA A 8 -11.17 3.05 -8.31
N ASN A 9 -11.12 3.11 -6.99
CA ASN A 9 -10.22 3.99 -6.25
C ASN A 9 -9.18 3.10 -5.55
N ILE A 10 -7.90 3.42 -5.70
CA ILE A 10 -6.81 2.66 -5.10
C ILE A 10 -5.93 3.62 -4.30
N ASN A 11 -5.89 3.42 -3.01
CA ASN A 11 -5.10 4.24 -2.10
C ASN A 11 -3.81 3.53 -1.73
N THR A 12 -2.74 4.28 -1.54
CA THR A 12 -1.46 3.73 -1.09
C THR A 12 -1.28 4.01 0.40
N SER A 13 -1.35 2.95 1.19
CA SER A 13 -1.00 2.97 2.61
C SER A 13 0.45 2.52 2.78
N SER A 14 0.77 1.83 3.84
CA SER A 14 2.12 1.32 4.11
C SER A 14 2.03 0.19 5.14
N VAL A 15 3.04 -0.66 5.20
CA VAL A 15 3.19 -1.62 6.31
C VAL A 15 3.26 -0.89 7.66
N ASN A 16 3.70 0.36 7.69
CA ASN A 16 3.71 1.18 8.90
C ASN A 16 2.31 1.50 9.42
N SER A 17 1.26 1.26 8.63
CA SER A 17 -0.12 1.37 9.12
C SER A 17 -0.43 0.34 10.20
N ASP A 18 0.16 -0.84 10.11
CA ASP A 18 -0.07 -1.95 11.03
C ASP A 18 1.02 -2.07 12.09
N MET A 19 2.26 -1.71 11.71
CA MET A 19 3.44 -1.82 12.56
C MET A 19 4.19 -0.50 12.56
N PRO A 20 3.68 0.50 13.29
CA PRO A 20 4.29 1.83 13.28
C PRO A 20 5.66 1.81 13.94
N LYS A 21 6.63 2.42 13.25
CA LYS A 21 7.96 2.66 13.83
C LYS A 21 7.91 3.94 14.67
N PRO A 22 8.41 3.93 15.90
CA PRO A 22 8.42 5.15 16.72
C PRO A 22 9.08 6.35 16.06
N THR A 23 10.12 6.11 15.26
CA THR A 23 10.87 7.16 14.54
C THR A 23 10.08 7.75 13.36
N LEU A 24 8.98 7.09 12.95
CA LEU A 24 8.15 7.50 11.83
C LEU A 24 6.70 7.69 12.28
N LEU A 25 6.48 8.18 13.50
CA LEU A 25 5.14 8.26 14.09
C LEU A 25 4.16 9.06 13.22
N ALA A 26 4.55 10.24 12.77
CA ALA A 26 3.68 11.08 11.93
C ALA A 26 3.35 10.38 10.59
N TYR A 27 4.35 9.80 9.95
CA TYR A 27 4.17 9.03 8.71
C TYR A 27 3.24 7.83 8.92
N ALA A 28 3.51 7.03 9.97
CA ALA A 28 2.70 5.86 10.29
C ALA A 28 1.24 6.24 10.59
N THR A 29 1.04 7.36 11.30
CA THR A 29 -0.29 7.86 11.61
C THR A 29 -1.07 8.25 10.35
N THR A 30 -0.43 8.97 9.41
CA THR A 30 -1.08 9.33 8.14
C THR A 30 -1.41 8.11 7.29
N LYS A 31 -0.51 7.14 7.25
CA LYS A 31 -0.74 5.89 6.50
C LYS A 31 -1.80 5.02 7.16
N GLY A 32 -1.88 5.00 8.48
CA GLY A 32 -2.96 4.36 9.23
C GLY A 32 -4.32 4.99 8.92
N ALA A 33 -4.36 6.33 8.86
CA ALA A 33 -5.57 7.05 8.50
C ALA A 33 -6.05 6.70 7.08
N ILE A 34 -5.12 6.59 6.11
CA ILE A 34 -5.45 6.18 4.74
C ILE A 34 -6.04 4.76 4.71
N ALA A 35 -5.44 3.83 5.45
CA ALA A 35 -5.92 2.46 5.51
C ALA A 35 -7.33 2.38 6.08
N ASN A 36 -7.60 3.07 7.18
CA ASN A 36 -8.91 3.11 7.81
C ASN A 36 -9.95 3.81 6.91
N PHE A 37 -9.57 4.94 6.32
CA PHE A 37 -10.43 5.70 5.40
C PHE A 37 -10.85 4.84 4.21
N THR A 38 -9.95 4.03 3.66
CA THR A 38 -10.24 3.14 2.55
C THR A 38 -11.38 2.17 2.87
N GLY A 39 -11.33 1.55 4.05
CA GLY A 39 -12.38 0.63 4.50
C GLY A 39 -13.75 1.30 4.63
N GLY A 40 -13.79 2.49 5.22
CA GLY A 40 -15.01 3.27 5.36
C GLY A 40 -15.55 3.73 4.02
N LEU A 41 -14.69 4.22 3.16
CA LEU A 41 -15.07 4.70 1.82
C LEU A 41 -15.60 3.57 0.94
N ALA A 42 -15.02 2.37 1.05
CA ALA A 42 -15.51 1.20 0.32
C ALA A 42 -16.97 0.88 0.67
N GLN A 43 -17.31 0.95 1.94
CA GLN A 43 -18.69 0.72 2.38
C GLN A 43 -19.63 1.83 1.91
N MET A 44 -19.18 3.07 1.97
CA MET A 44 -19.96 4.23 1.53
C MET A 44 -20.26 4.20 0.04
N LEU A 45 -19.29 3.82 -0.79
CA LEU A 45 -19.38 3.87 -2.25
C LEU A 45 -19.80 2.55 -2.89
N GLY A 46 -19.85 1.46 -2.13
CA GLY A 46 -20.30 0.17 -2.62
C GLY A 46 -21.66 0.20 -3.30
N PRO A 47 -22.70 0.83 -2.69
CA PRO A 47 -24.01 0.94 -3.33
C PRO A 47 -24.01 1.68 -4.67
N LYS A 48 -22.98 2.49 -4.94
CA LYS A 48 -22.81 3.18 -6.22
C LYS A 48 -22.02 2.37 -7.24
N GLY A 49 -21.59 1.16 -6.88
CA GLY A 49 -20.79 0.30 -7.76
C GLY A 49 -19.35 0.74 -7.91
N ILE A 50 -18.83 1.48 -6.95
CA ILE A 50 -17.44 1.96 -6.94
C ILE A 50 -16.64 1.12 -5.95
N ARG A 51 -15.53 0.57 -6.39
CA ARG A 51 -14.64 -0.23 -5.56
C ARG A 51 -13.53 0.65 -4.97
N VAL A 52 -13.16 0.40 -3.72
CA VAL A 52 -12.11 1.14 -3.02
C VAL A 52 -11.21 0.15 -2.29
N ASN A 53 -9.95 0.14 -2.65
CA ASN A 53 -8.95 -0.75 -2.06
C ASN A 53 -7.68 0.03 -1.72
N SER A 54 -6.81 -0.57 -0.92
CA SER A 54 -5.51 0.01 -0.65
C SER A 54 -4.38 -1.00 -0.87
N VAL A 55 -3.21 -0.47 -1.17
CA VAL A 55 -1.97 -1.22 -1.29
C VAL A 55 -1.04 -0.77 -0.17
N ALA A 56 -0.42 -1.73 0.52
CA ALA A 56 0.50 -1.48 1.62
C ALA A 56 1.90 -1.99 1.26
N PRO A 57 2.72 -1.15 0.62
CA PRO A 57 4.10 -1.55 0.29
C PRO A 57 4.95 -1.65 1.55
N GLY A 58 5.85 -2.62 1.55
CA GLY A 58 6.98 -2.70 2.46
C GLY A 58 8.17 -1.92 1.92
N PRO A 59 9.40 -2.39 2.16
CA PRO A 59 10.61 -1.71 1.67
C PRO A 59 10.71 -1.83 0.14
N ILE A 60 10.51 -0.72 -0.56
CA ILE A 60 10.62 -0.64 -2.02
C ILE A 60 11.75 0.28 -2.39
N TRP A 61 12.64 -0.19 -3.25
CA TRP A 61 13.81 0.56 -3.69
C TRP A 61 13.40 1.67 -4.64
N THR A 62 13.58 2.92 -4.20
CA THR A 62 13.28 4.12 -5.01
C THR A 62 14.41 5.13 -4.87
N PRO A 63 14.52 6.12 -5.77
CA PRO A 63 15.49 7.20 -5.61
C PRO A 63 15.40 7.94 -4.28
N LEU A 64 14.22 7.99 -3.68
CA LEU A 64 14.01 8.64 -2.38
C LEU A 64 14.85 7.97 -1.28
N ILE A 65 15.02 6.65 -1.34
CA ILE A 65 15.82 5.90 -0.36
C ILE A 65 17.28 6.34 -0.42
N VAL A 66 17.83 6.43 -1.62
CA VAL A 66 19.23 6.86 -1.82
C VAL A 66 19.41 8.32 -1.39
N ALA A 67 18.41 9.17 -1.65
CA ALA A 67 18.50 10.61 -1.39
C ALA A 67 18.30 10.99 0.08
N THR A 68 17.56 10.18 0.86
CA THR A 68 17.12 10.58 2.20
C THR A 68 17.67 9.73 3.34
N MET A 69 18.27 8.57 3.06
CA MET A 69 18.80 7.68 4.09
C MET A 69 20.33 7.72 4.16
N PRO A 70 20.93 7.51 5.34
CA PRO A 70 22.37 7.33 5.46
C PRO A 70 22.85 6.15 4.61
N GLU A 71 24.07 6.23 4.09
CA GLU A 71 24.64 5.21 3.20
C GLU A 71 24.57 3.79 3.79
N GLU A 72 24.85 3.65 5.08
CA GLU A 72 24.80 2.37 5.77
C GLU A 72 23.39 1.77 5.74
N GLU A 73 22.36 2.60 5.96
CA GLU A 73 20.97 2.14 5.91
C GLU A 73 20.55 1.81 4.47
N VAL A 74 21.05 2.54 3.48
CA VAL A 74 20.81 2.27 2.07
C VAL A 74 21.32 0.89 1.69
N GLN A 75 22.53 0.53 2.10
CA GLN A 75 23.12 -0.77 1.79
C GLN A 75 22.35 -1.94 2.39
N ASN A 76 21.75 -1.74 3.56
CA ASN A 76 21.00 -2.78 4.26
C ASN A 76 19.48 -2.68 4.05
N PHE A 77 19.04 -1.74 3.21
CA PHE A 77 17.61 -1.50 3.00
C PHE A 77 16.89 -2.74 2.47
N GLY A 78 15.86 -3.16 3.19
CA GLY A 78 15.06 -4.32 2.81
C GLY A 78 15.66 -5.68 3.15
N SER A 79 16.88 -5.73 3.69
CA SER A 79 17.56 -6.99 4.02
C SER A 79 16.86 -7.79 5.12
N GLN A 80 16.04 -7.15 5.94
CA GLN A 80 15.31 -7.78 7.05
C GLN A 80 13.97 -8.40 6.62
N THR A 81 13.57 -8.25 5.37
CA THR A 81 12.38 -8.93 4.88
C THR A 81 12.64 -10.45 4.80
N PRO A 82 11.59 -11.28 4.92
CA PRO A 82 11.77 -12.73 4.73
C PRO A 82 12.41 -13.11 3.39
N LEU A 83 12.13 -12.35 2.31
CA LEU A 83 12.80 -12.57 1.01
C LEU A 83 14.23 -12.03 0.97
N GLY A 84 14.67 -11.30 1.99
CA GLY A 84 16.05 -10.86 2.15
C GLY A 84 16.48 -9.71 1.25
N ARG A 85 15.54 -9.01 0.63
CA ARG A 85 15.83 -7.89 -0.27
C ARG A 85 14.68 -6.87 -0.30
N PRO A 86 14.95 -5.64 -0.75
CA PRO A 86 13.85 -4.72 -1.05
C PRO A 86 13.10 -5.16 -2.31
N GLY A 87 11.88 -4.71 -2.47
CA GLY A 87 11.15 -4.85 -3.71
C GLY A 87 11.51 -3.75 -4.70
N GLN A 88 11.24 -4.00 -5.98
CA GLN A 88 11.37 -3.00 -7.03
C GLN A 88 10.01 -2.39 -7.35
N PRO A 89 9.93 -1.15 -7.86
CA PRO A 89 8.67 -0.55 -8.26
C PRO A 89 7.85 -1.41 -9.23
N VAL A 90 8.51 -2.09 -10.16
CA VAL A 90 7.86 -3.01 -11.12
C VAL A 90 7.21 -4.21 -10.44
N GLU A 91 7.62 -4.55 -9.23
CA GLU A 91 7.02 -5.64 -8.45
C GLU A 91 5.77 -5.18 -7.68
N VAL A 92 5.60 -3.87 -7.51
CA VAL A 92 4.41 -3.29 -6.88
C VAL A 92 3.33 -2.98 -7.91
N ALA A 93 3.71 -2.55 -9.09
CA ALA A 93 2.79 -2.11 -10.14
C ALA A 93 1.67 -3.12 -10.50
N PRO A 94 1.92 -4.44 -10.61
CA PRO A 94 0.89 -5.39 -11.03
C PRO A 94 -0.36 -5.39 -10.14
N ILE A 95 -0.23 -5.15 -8.85
CA ILE A 95 -1.41 -5.13 -7.96
C ILE A 95 -2.32 -3.94 -8.28
N TYR A 96 -1.75 -2.79 -8.64
CA TYR A 96 -2.55 -1.63 -9.03
C TYR A 96 -3.33 -1.90 -10.31
N VAL A 97 -2.70 -2.55 -11.27
CA VAL A 97 -3.35 -2.93 -12.55
C VAL A 97 -4.51 -3.90 -12.27
N LEU A 98 -4.29 -4.92 -11.45
CA LEU A 98 -5.35 -5.86 -11.07
C LEU A 98 -6.52 -5.13 -10.40
N LEU A 99 -6.24 -4.30 -9.40
CA LEU A 99 -7.28 -3.61 -8.65
C LEU A 99 -8.07 -2.60 -9.48
N ALA A 100 -7.46 -2.05 -10.52
CA ALA A 100 -8.12 -1.15 -11.45
C ALA A 100 -8.94 -1.90 -12.51
N SER A 101 -8.68 -3.18 -12.71
CA SER A 101 -9.31 -3.97 -13.78
C SER A 101 -10.64 -4.60 -13.35
N ASP A 102 -11.41 -5.05 -14.34
CA ASP A 102 -12.66 -5.78 -14.10
C ASP A 102 -12.43 -7.16 -13.47
N GLU A 103 -11.22 -7.69 -13.54
CA GLU A 103 -10.86 -8.94 -12.85
C GLU A 103 -11.01 -8.83 -11.34
N ALA A 104 -10.92 -7.62 -10.80
CA ALA A 104 -11.11 -7.35 -9.38
C ALA A 104 -12.54 -6.92 -9.04
N SER A 105 -13.52 -7.33 -9.82
CA SER A 105 -14.92 -6.84 -9.71
C SER A 105 -15.59 -7.13 -8.36
N TYR A 106 -15.13 -8.12 -7.62
CA TYR A 106 -15.65 -8.43 -6.28
C TYR A 106 -14.68 -8.07 -5.16
N ILE A 107 -13.63 -7.29 -5.47
CA ILE A 107 -12.60 -6.88 -4.52
C ILE A 107 -12.83 -5.42 -4.14
N SER A 108 -13.24 -5.17 -2.91
CA SER A 108 -13.41 -3.82 -2.36
C SER A 108 -13.25 -3.85 -0.84
N GLY A 109 -12.75 -2.78 -0.27
CA GLY A 109 -12.50 -2.68 1.16
C GLY A 109 -11.28 -3.46 1.62
N SER A 110 -10.46 -3.96 0.71
CA SER A 110 -9.32 -4.82 1.02
C SER A 110 -8.00 -4.05 1.00
N ARG A 111 -7.04 -4.60 1.71
CA ARG A 111 -5.68 -4.08 1.76
C ARG A 111 -4.71 -5.17 1.34
N TYR A 112 -3.80 -4.83 0.43
CA TYR A 112 -2.87 -5.78 -0.17
C TYR A 112 -1.44 -5.41 0.16
N GLY A 113 -0.74 -6.33 0.83
CA GLY A 113 0.65 -6.15 1.18
C GLY A 113 1.60 -6.57 0.07
N ILE A 114 2.57 -5.72 -0.24
CA ILE A 114 3.69 -6.03 -1.12
C ILE A 114 4.95 -5.89 -0.26
N THR A 115 5.28 -6.92 0.51
CA THR A 115 6.10 -6.77 1.71
C THR A 115 7.35 -7.63 1.75
N GLY A 116 7.57 -8.46 0.74
CA GLY A 116 8.70 -9.41 0.75
C GLY A 116 8.52 -10.54 1.76
N GLY A 117 7.28 -10.86 2.14
CA GLY A 117 6.95 -11.98 3.02
C GLY A 117 6.51 -11.60 4.43
N LYS A 118 6.56 -10.32 4.79
CA LYS A 118 6.09 -9.87 6.10
C LYS A 118 4.56 -9.77 6.07
N PRO A 119 3.84 -10.51 6.93
CA PRO A 119 2.39 -10.49 6.89
C PRO A 119 1.84 -9.14 7.35
N ILE A 120 0.70 -8.77 6.79
CA ILE A 120 -0.12 -7.65 7.27
C ILE A 120 -1.49 -8.18 7.68
N LEU A 121 -2.11 -7.47 8.61
CA LEU A 121 -3.42 -7.85 9.13
C LEU A 121 -4.55 -7.19 8.37
#